data_716e5fd98ddb5cf95bdda991bf5a708c
#
_entry.id   716e5fd98ddb5cf95bdda991bf5a708c
#
_cell.length_a   1.000
_cell.length_b   1.000
_cell.length_c   1.000
_cell.angle_alpha   90.00
_cell.angle_beta   90.00
_cell.angle_gamma   90.00
#
_symmetry.space_group_name_H-M   'P 1'
#
loop_
_entity.id
_entity.type
_entity.pdbx_description
1 polymer ?
#
loop_
_entity_poly.entity_id
_entity_poly.type
_entity_poly.pdbx_seq_one_letter_code
_entity_poly.pdbx_strand_id
1 'polypeptide(L)'
;KPSKSKYVNHSELTYINQDEEAEQVEAEKTAGDEEEEKTIGFLKCFTFRQTWSFITGKFLTDGVWWFFLFWAPAYFSDQYGYSSDSSMGIALIFTLYAIVTVLSIGGGYLPTYFVDKKGMNPYIGRMRAMLIFACFPLLGLIAQPMGEYSAWWPAIIIGLLGAGHQAWSANLYSTIGDMFPKSTVATITGIGAMAGGVGSFLINKGSGMLFTYAEGQGAAFTFMGFDGKPAGYMIIFCICAVAYLIGWCIMKALVPKYKPIVVD
;
A
#
# COMPACT_ATOMS: atom_id res chain seq x y z
N LYS A 1 -28.71 -4.32 -1.27
CA LYS A 1 -28.84 -3.64 -2.56
C LYS A 1 -29.17 -2.18 -2.29
N PRO A 2 -28.62 -1.20 -3.06
CA PRO A 2 -28.91 0.23 -2.88
C PRO A 2 -30.40 0.54 -2.87
N SER A 3 -31.20 -0.13 -3.71
CA SER A 3 -32.66 -0.02 -3.79
C SER A 3 -33.42 -0.40 -2.53
N LYS A 4 -32.77 -1.06 -1.56
CA LYS A 4 -33.38 -1.44 -0.26
C LYS A 4 -32.86 -0.59 0.90
N SER A 5 -31.96 0.37 0.63
CA SER A 5 -31.37 1.24 1.64
C SER A 5 -32.28 2.42 1.96
N LYS A 6 -32.50 2.70 3.24
CA LYS A 6 -33.26 3.88 3.71
C LYS A 6 -32.49 5.20 3.53
N TYR A 7 -31.20 5.12 3.24
CA TYR A 7 -30.28 6.26 3.16
C TYR A 7 -29.99 6.69 1.72
N VAL A 8 -30.46 5.94 0.72
CA VAL A 8 -30.28 6.26 -0.70
C VAL A 8 -31.55 6.93 -1.20
N ASN A 9 -31.41 8.17 -1.68
CA ASN A 9 -32.53 8.90 -2.28
C ASN A 9 -32.73 8.49 -3.75
N HIS A 10 -33.84 8.93 -4.34
CA HIS A 10 -34.21 8.53 -5.71
C HIS A 10 -33.17 8.99 -6.76
N SER A 11 -32.61 10.17 -6.58
CA SER A 11 -31.60 10.71 -7.51
C SER A 11 -30.28 9.93 -7.44
N GLU A 12 -29.86 9.53 -6.21
CA GLU A 12 -28.71 8.65 -6.02
C GLU A 12 -28.96 7.25 -6.59
N LEU A 13 -30.16 6.72 -6.42
CA LEU A 13 -30.51 5.42 -6.98
C LEU A 13 -30.48 5.44 -8.50
N THR A 14 -31.02 6.51 -9.12
CA THR A 14 -30.96 6.70 -10.56
C THR A 14 -29.50 6.81 -11.03
N TYR A 15 -28.67 7.57 -10.32
CA TYR A 15 -27.24 7.70 -10.64
C TYR A 15 -26.48 6.36 -10.53
N ILE A 16 -26.75 5.60 -9.49
CA ILE A 16 -26.14 4.26 -9.27
C ILE A 16 -26.57 3.28 -10.37
N ASN A 17 -27.84 3.37 -10.82
CA ASN A 17 -28.37 2.46 -11.85
C ASN A 17 -28.06 2.91 -13.28
N GLN A 18 -27.60 4.15 -13.50
CA GLN A 18 -27.25 4.65 -14.84
C GLN A 18 -26.23 3.76 -15.55
N ASP A 19 -25.24 3.26 -14.81
CA ASP A 19 -24.23 2.36 -15.37
C ASP A 19 -24.83 0.97 -15.69
N GLU A 20 -25.75 0.45 -14.83
CA GLU A 20 -26.44 -0.81 -15.07
C GLU A 20 -27.44 -0.67 -16.26
N GLU A 21 -28.12 0.47 -16.38
CA GLU A 21 -29.02 0.74 -17.51
C GLU A 21 -28.24 0.94 -18.82
N ALA A 22 -27.08 1.61 -18.77
CA ALA A 22 -26.20 1.75 -19.93
C ALA A 22 -25.61 0.39 -20.36
N GLU A 23 -25.20 -0.44 -19.41
CA GLU A 23 -24.73 -1.80 -19.67
C GLU A 23 -25.88 -2.70 -20.18
N GLN A 24 -27.12 -2.55 -19.70
CA GLN A 24 -28.28 -3.28 -20.20
C GLN A 24 -28.69 -2.83 -21.62
N VAL A 25 -28.65 -1.53 -21.91
CA VAL A 25 -28.94 -1.01 -23.27
C VAL A 25 -27.86 -1.41 -24.27
N GLU A 26 -26.61 -1.51 -23.83
CA GLU A 26 -25.51 -2.02 -24.64
C GLU A 26 -25.64 -3.57 -24.82
N ALA A 27 -26.02 -4.28 -23.77
CA ALA A 27 -26.29 -5.72 -23.81
C ALA A 27 -27.54 -6.03 -24.67
N GLU A 28 -28.61 -5.24 -24.61
CA GLU A 28 -29.80 -5.41 -25.49
C GLU A 28 -29.48 -5.10 -26.96
N LYS A 29 -28.55 -4.18 -27.23
CA LYS A 29 -28.07 -3.91 -28.60
C LYS A 29 -27.18 -5.01 -29.17
N THR A 30 -26.52 -5.76 -28.25
CA THR A 30 -25.65 -6.91 -28.57
C THR A 30 -26.34 -8.26 -28.35
N ALA A 31 -27.61 -8.29 -27.97
CA ALA A 31 -28.36 -9.53 -27.67
C ALA A 31 -28.61 -10.45 -28.90
N GLY A 32 -27.83 -10.28 -29.96
CA GLY A 32 -27.69 -11.25 -31.05
C GLY A 32 -26.52 -12.22 -30.87
N ASP A 33 -25.53 -11.87 -30.04
CA ASP A 33 -24.39 -12.72 -29.71
C ASP A 33 -24.24 -12.68 -28.18
N GLU A 34 -24.58 -13.75 -27.48
CA GLU A 34 -24.21 -14.01 -26.08
C GLU A 34 -22.67 -14.16 -26.03
N GLU A 35 -21.95 -13.05 -26.10
CA GLU A 35 -20.56 -13.06 -25.64
C GLU A 35 -20.59 -13.11 -24.09
N GLU A 36 -20.49 -14.34 -23.54
CA GLU A 36 -20.08 -14.53 -22.15
C GLU A 36 -18.89 -13.61 -21.89
N GLU A 37 -18.98 -12.73 -20.87
CA GLU A 37 -17.90 -11.82 -20.46
C GLU A 37 -16.66 -12.67 -20.22
N LYS A 38 -15.77 -12.76 -21.25
CA LYS A 38 -14.62 -13.68 -21.26
C LYS A 38 -13.72 -13.34 -20.08
N THR A 39 -13.68 -14.23 -19.12
CA THR A 39 -12.80 -14.15 -17.95
C THR A 39 -11.42 -14.67 -18.29
N ILE A 40 -10.39 -13.97 -17.84
CA ILE A 40 -9.01 -14.46 -17.97
C ILE A 40 -8.80 -15.57 -16.95
N GLY A 41 -8.47 -16.78 -17.40
CA GLY A 41 -8.18 -17.91 -16.52
C GLY A 41 -7.01 -17.60 -15.56
N PHE A 42 -7.09 -18.12 -14.33
CA PHE A 42 -6.14 -17.83 -13.24
C PHE A 42 -4.67 -17.94 -13.67
N LEU A 43 -4.27 -19.04 -14.33
CA LEU A 43 -2.89 -19.22 -14.78
C LEU A 43 -2.51 -18.25 -15.90
N LYS A 44 -3.46 -17.89 -16.77
CA LYS A 44 -3.23 -16.91 -17.85
C LYS A 44 -2.94 -15.51 -17.28
N CYS A 45 -3.44 -15.18 -16.08
CA CYS A 45 -3.14 -13.90 -15.42
C CYS A 45 -1.62 -13.68 -15.23
N PHE A 46 -0.84 -14.72 -15.01
CA PHE A 46 0.61 -14.63 -14.80
C PHE A 46 1.41 -14.39 -16.10
N THR A 47 0.79 -14.44 -17.27
CA THR A 47 1.44 -14.11 -18.55
C THR A 47 1.55 -12.62 -18.79
N PHE A 48 0.80 -11.80 -18.06
CA PHE A 48 0.74 -10.35 -18.25
C PHE A 48 1.76 -9.62 -17.38
N ARG A 49 2.49 -8.68 -17.96
CA ARG A 49 3.44 -7.82 -17.23
C ARG A 49 2.74 -6.94 -16.18
N GLN A 50 1.49 -6.56 -16.43
CA GLN A 50 0.64 -5.80 -15.51
C GLN A 50 0.41 -6.56 -14.20
N THR A 51 0.20 -7.87 -14.26
CA THR A 51 0.09 -8.73 -13.08
C THR A 51 1.38 -8.72 -12.26
N TRP A 52 2.53 -8.88 -12.90
CA TRP A 52 3.82 -8.85 -12.22
C TRP A 52 4.15 -7.48 -11.63
N SER A 53 3.73 -6.40 -12.31
CA SER A 53 3.83 -5.04 -11.76
C SER A 53 3.06 -4.93 -10.45
N PHE A 54 1.82 -5.40 -10.42
CA PHE A 54 0.99 -5.39 -9.22
C PHE A 54 1.53 -6.30 -8.12
N ILE A 55 1.95 -7.53 -8.45
CA ILE A 55 2.62 -8.47 -7.53
C ILE A 55 3.81 -7.80 -6.86
N THR A 56 4.70 -7.17 -7.65
CA THR A 56 5.90 -6.50 -7.12
C THR A 56 5.54 -5.36 -6.19
N GLY A 57 4.57 -4.52 -6.59
CA GLY A 57 4.07 -3.43 -5.76
C GLY A 57 3.57 -3.94 -4.41
N LYS A 58 2.72 -4.95 -4.40
CA LYS A 58 2.17 -5.56 -3.18
C LYS A 58 3.24 -6.23 -2.32
N PHE A 59 4.06 -7.08 -2.93
CA PHE A 59 5.10 -7.86 -2.23
C PHE A 59 6.08 -6.96 -1.44
N LEU A 60 6.57 -5.89 -2.09
CA LEU A 60 7.58 -5.02 -1.46
C LEU A 60 6.97 -4.05 -0.45
N THR A 61 5.76 -3.57 -0.68
CA THR A 61 5.22 -2.46 0.13
C THR A 61 4.31 -2.88 1.26
N ASP A 62 3.54 -3.96 1.09
CA ASP A 62 2.70 -4.49 2.17
C ASP A 62 3.55 -4.99 3.34
N GLY A 63 4.71 -5.60 3.06
CA GLY A 63 5.64 -6.04 4.09
C GLY A 63 6.07 -4.90 5.00
N VAL A 64 6.37 -3.73 4.44
CA VAL A 64 6.75 -2.53 5.20
C VAL A 64 5.62 -2.07 6.12
N TRP A 65 4.38 -2.01 5.61
CA TRP A 65 3.23 -1.63 6.41
C TRP A 65 2.99 -2.60 7.57
N TRP A 66 2.96 -3.91 7.29
CA TRP A 66 2.76 -4.92 8.30
C TRP A 66 3.90 -4.97 9.33
N PHE A 67 5.13 -4.64 8.91
CA PHE A 67 6.24 -4.46 9.84
C PHE A 67 5.91 -3.35 10.86
N PHE A 68 5.60 -2.16 10.41
CA PHE A 68 5.29 -1.06 11.33
C PHE A 68 4.05 -1.33 12.17
N LEU A 69 3.03 -1.97 11.61
CA LEU A 69 1.81 -2.32 12.35
C LEU A 69 2.10 -3.24 13.53
N PHE A 70 2.94 -4.26 13.35
CA PHE A 70 3.23 -5.23 14.40
C PHE A 70 4.38 -4.81 15.31
N TRP A 71 5.40 -4.14 14.78
CA TRP A 71 6.61 -3.83 15.52
C TRP A 71 6.67 -2.43 16.13
N ALA A 72 5.80 -1.49 15.74
CA ALA A 72 5.82 -0.16 16.37
C ALA A 72 5.55 -0.20 17.88
N PRO A 73 4.56 -0.98 18.40
CA PRO A 73 4.39 -1.10 19.84
C PRO A 73 5.61 -1.70 20.53
N ALA A 74 6.21 -2.75 19.95
CA ALA A 74 7.42 -3.37 20.48
C ALA A 74 8.61 -2.40 20.41
N TYR A 75 8.73 -1.62 19.33
CA TYR A 75 9.76 -0.59 19.20
C TYR A 75 9.69 0.45 20.33
N PHE A 76 8.50 0.98 20.64
CA PHE A 76 8.35 1.93 21.74
C PHE A 76 8.66 1.31 23.10
N SER A 77 8.31 0.05 23.31
CA SER A 77 8.64 -0.69 24.53
C SER A 77 10.15 -0.94 24.64
N ASP A 78 10.79 -1.42 23.56
CA ASP A 78 12.20 -1.78 23.53
C ASP A 78 13.14 -0.56 23.66
N GLN A 79 12.79 0.55 22.98
CA GLN A 79 13.65 1.73 22.91
C GLN A 79 13.43 2.71 24.05
N TYR A 80 12.20 2.80 24.59
CA TYR A 80 11.83 3.84 25.56
C TYR A 80 11.20 3.29 26.84
N GLY A 81 10.97 1.98 26.94
CA GLY A 81 10.29 1.37 28.07
C GLY A 81 8.79 1.67 28.15
N TYR A 82 8.19 2.18 27.06
CA TYR A 82 6.77 2.50 27.02
C TYR A 82 5.98 1.30 26.47
N SER A 83 5.53 0.43 27.37
CA SER A 83 4.67 -0.70 27.01
C SER A 83 3.33 -0.23 26.42
N SER A 84 2.72 -1.07 25.58
CA SER A 84 1.48 -0.75 24.85
C SER A 84 0.25 -0.49 25.75
N ASP A 85 0.31 -0.90 27.02
CA ASP A 85 -0.71 -0.66 28.05
C ASP A 85 -0.40 0.56 28.93
N SER A 86 0.80 1.16 28.82
CA SER A 86 1.16 2.39 29.51
C SER A 86 0.47 3.61 28.87
N SER A 87 0.16 4.64 29.66
CA SER A 87 -0.47 5.88 29.16
C SER A 87 0.34 6.52 28.04
N MET A 88 1.69 6.50 28.14
CA MET A 88 2.55 7.06 27.09
C MET A 88 2.58 6.16 25.86
N GLY A 89 2.67 4.83 26.01
CA GLY A 89 2.61 3.89 24.88
C GLY A 89 1.30 4.02 24.10
N ILE A 90 0.18 4.08 24.81
CA ILE A 90 -1.14 4.32 24.19
C ILE A 90 -1.14 5.64 23.42
N ALA A 91 -0.63 6.74 24.00
CA ALA A 91 -0.61 8.05 23.37
C ALA A 91 0.26 8.06 22.09
N LEU A 92 1.44 7.42 22.10
CA LEU A 92 2.32 7.31 20.95
C LEU A 92 1.67 6.49 19.82
N ILE A 93 1.09 5.34 20.15
CA ILE A 93 0.41 4.46 19.18
C ILE A 93 -0.84 5.17 18.61
N PHE A 94 -1.64 5.80 19.47
CA PHE A 94 -2.80 6.58 19.02
C PHE A 94 -2.40 7.70 18.06
N THR A 95 -1.37 8.47 18.40
CA THR A 95 -0.88 9.57 17.54
C THR A 95 -0.40 9.06 16.20
N LEU A 96 0.35 7.97 16.18
CA LEU A 96 0.81 7.32 14.96
C LEU A 96 -0.38 6.99 14.03
N TYR A 97 -1.39 6.27 14.55
CA TYR A 97 -2.53 5.86 13.73
C TYR A 97 -3.49 7.02 13.40
N ALA A 98 -3.60 8.02 14.25
CA ALA A 98 -4.36 9.23 13.94
C ALA A 98 -3.75 9.96 12.74
N ILE A 99 -2.42 10.12 12.71
CA ILE A 99 -1.70 10.70 11.57
C ILE A 99 -1.93 9.88 10.30
N VAL A 100 -1.79 8.53 10.37
CA VAL A 100 -2.07 7.64 9.24
C VAL A 100 -3.47 7.88 8.70
N THR A 101 -4.48 7.87 9.57
CA THR A 101 -5.90 7.98 9.17
C THR A 101 -6.19 9.34 8.53
N VAL A 102 -5.80 10.43 9.18
CA VAL A 102 -6.13 11.79 8.72
C VAL A 102 -5.41 12.11 7.40
N LEU A 103 -4.11 11.83 7.31
CA LEU A 103 -3.34 12.21 6.13
C LEU A 103 -3.58 11.30 4.93
N SER A 104 -3.93 10.03 5.14
CA SER A 104 -4.26 9.11 4.03
C SER A 104 -5.47 9.57 3.22
N ILE A 105 -6.43 10.25 3.84
CA ILE A 105 -7.59 10.81 3.15
C ILE A 105 -7.15 11.79 2.04
N GLY A 106 -6.16 12.65 2.35
CA GLY A 106 -5.60 13.59 1.37
C GLY A 106 -4.85 12.89 0.21
N GLY A 107 -4.34 11.68 0.44
CA GLY A 107 -3.61 10.91 -0.57
C GLY A 107 -4.43 10.54 -1.79
N GLY A 108 -5.74 10.40 -1.67
CA GLY A 108 -6.66 10.14 -2.78
C GLY A 108 -6.81 11.32 -3.76
N TYR A 109 -6.59 12.54 -3.29
CA TYR A 109 -6.71 13.75 -4.12
C TYR A 109 -5.57 13.95 -5.12
N LEU A 110 -4.39 13.44 -4.82
CA LEU A 110 -3.21 13.71 -5.64
C LEU A 110 -3.31 13.13 -7.06
N PRO A 111 -3.78 11.88 -7.29
CA PRO A 111 -4.04 11.37 -8.63
C PRO A 111 -5.10 12.19 -9.37
N THR A 112 -6.19 12.54 -8.70
CA THR A 112 -7.28 13.36 -9.24
C THR A 112 -6.76 14.71 -9.72
N TYR A 113 -5.89 15.37 -8.93
CA TYR A 113 -5.24 16.61 -9.34
C TYR A 113 -4.44 16.44 -10.64
N PHE A 114 -3.69 15.35 -10.80
CA PHE A 114 -2.92 15.09 -12.02
C PHE A 114 -3.82 14.82 -13.23
N VAL A 115 -4.93 14.13 -13.03
CA VAL A 115 -5.90 13.84 -14.12
C VAL A 115 -6.67 15.09 -14.48
N ASP A 116 -7.36 15.73 -13.53
CA ASP A 116 -8.32 16.80 -13.80
C ASP A 116 -7.63 18.14 -14.14
N LYS A 117 -6.57 18.49 -13.40
CA LYS A 117 -5.90 19.79 -13.57
C LYS A 117 -4.75 19.75 -14.58
N LYS A 118 -4.11 18.59 -14.78
CA LYS A 118 -2.98 18.45 -15.70
C LYS A 118 -3.32 17.65 -16.96
N GLY A 119 -4.56 17.17 -17.11
CA GLY A 119 -5.02 16.43 -18.28
C GLY A 119 -4.27 15.11 -18.51
N MET A 120 -3.75 14.49 -17.46
CA MET A 120 -2.99 13.25 -17.59
C MET A 120 -3.91 12.04 -17.71
N ASN A 121 -3.44 11.03 -18.44
CA ASN A 121 -4.08 9.72 -18.40
C ASN A 121 -4.14 9.20 -16.94
N PRO A 122 -5.24 8.58 -16.49
CA PRO A 122 -5.41 8.09 -15.10
C PRO A 122 -4.24 7.26 -14.60
N TYR A 123 -3.76 6.29 -15.37
CA TYR A 123 -2.61 5.46 -15.01
C TYR A 123 -1.34 6.31 -14.78
N ILE A 124 -1.07 7.28 -15.67
CA ILE A 124 0.11 8.15 -15.54
C ILE A 124 -0.01 9.04 -14.29
N GLY A 125 -1.21 9.58 -14.04
CA GLY A 125 -1.50 10.38 -12.87
C GLY A 125 -1.27 9.59 -11.57
N ARG A 126 -1.79 8.34 -11.51
CA ARG A 126 -1.56 7.44 -10.37
C ARG A 126 -0.08 7.10 -10.18
N MET A 127 0.64 6.74 -11.24
CA MET A 127 2.06 6.42 -11.15
C MET A 127 2.91 7.60 -10.67
N ARG A 128 2.54 8.85 -11.03
CA ARG A 128 3.20 10.05 -10.48
C ARG A 128 2.88 10.27 -9.01
N ALA A 129 1.62 10.13 -8.62
CA ALA A 129 1.23 10.20 -7.21
C ALA A 129 1.94 9.14 -6.37
N MET A 130 1.99 7.91 -6.87
CA MET A 130 2.70 6.80 -6.22
C MET A 130 4.19 7.07 -6.06
N LEU A 131 4.86 7.74 -7.02
CA LEU A 131 6.26 8.14 -6.86
C LEU A 131 6.44 9.11 -5.69
N ILE A 132 5.53 10.07 -5.54
CA ILE A 132 5.56 11.01 -4.40
C ILE A 132 5.36 10.25 -3.09
N PHE A 133 4.38 9.35 -3.03
CA PHE A 133 4.13 8.54 -1.84
C PHE A 133 5.29 7.57 -1.54
N ALA A 134 6.00 7.08 -2.56
CA ALA A 134 7.18 6.25 -2.40
C ALA A 134 8.37 6.96 -1.72
N CYS A 135 8.34 8.30 -1.66
CA CYS A 135 9.34 9.07 -0.94
C CYS A 135 9.06 9.16 0.58
N PHE A 136 7.83 8.93 1.03
CA PHE A 136 7.48 8.99 2.46
C PHE A 136 8.26 7.98 3.31
N PRO A 137 8.43 6.71 2.89
CA PRO A 137 9.24 5.74 3.62
C PRO A 137 10.70 6.14 3.84
N LEU A 138 11.27 7.04 3.02
CA LEU A 138 12.61 7.58 3.26
C LEU A 138 12.73 8.31 4.61
N LEU A 139 11.62 8.84 5.14
CA LEU A 139 11.58 9.42 6.48
C LEU A 139 11.96 8.41 7.57
N GLY A 140 11.79 7.11 7.31
CA GLY A 140 12.22 6.04 8.22
C GLY A 140 13.71 6.09 8.56
N LEU A 141 14.55 6.62 7.65
CA LEU A 141 15.99 6.77 7.89
C LEU A 141 16.31 7.72 9.05
N ILE A 142 15.44 8.66 9.34
CA ILE A 142 15.62 9.63 10.43
C ILE A 142 14.79 9.29 11.67
N ALA A 143 13.93 8.27 11.61
CA ALA A 143 13.06 7.93 12.73
C ALA A 143 13.85 7.53 13.98
N GLN A 144 14.82 6.63 13.83
CA GLN A 144 15.66 6.16 14.93
C GLN A 144 16.58 7.29 15.47
N PRO A 145 17.36 8.05 14.66
CA PRO A 145 18.16 9.16 15.15
C PRO A 145 17.35 10.26 15.85
N MET A 146 16.19 10.61 15.31
CA MET A 146 15.30 11.59 15.94
C MET A 146 14.69 11.08 17.25
N GLY A 147 14.57 9.76 17.36
CA GLY A 147 14.10 9.08 18.54
C GLY A 147 14.99 9.24 19.78
N GLU A 148 16.27 9.55 19.61
CA GLU A 148 17.20 9.88 20.72
C GLU A 148 16.78 11.18 21.45
N TYR A 149 16.11 12.09 20.76
CA TYR A 149 15.61 13.32 21.37
C TYR A 149 14.25 13.15 22.02
N SER A 150 13.36 12.36 21.44
CA SER A 150 12.03 12.10 21.98
C SER A 150 11.32 10.96 21.24
N ALA A 151 10.60 10.10 21.97
CA ALA A 151 9.77 9.03 21.42
C ALA A 151 8.63 9.55 20.49
N TRP A 152 8.26 10.82 20.59
CA TRP A 152 7.25 11.42 19.73
C TRP A 152 7.71 11.53 18.27
N TRP A 153 9.01 11.73 18.02
CA TRP A 153 9.52 11.83 16.66
C TRP A 153 9.31 10.53 15.86
N PRO A 154 9.73 9.35 16.34
CA PRO A 154 9.40 8.10 15.65
C PRO A 154 7.89 7.90 15.47
N ALA A 155 7.06 8.25 16.46
CA ALA A 155 5.61 8.10 16.34
C ALA A 155 5.04 8.95 15.19
N ILE A 156 5.47 10.21 15.08
CA ILE A 156 5.07 11.12 13.99
C ILE A 156 5.62 10.62 12.64
N ILE A 157 6.91 10.27 12.58
CA ILE A 157 7.57 9.85 11.35
C ILE A 157 6.96 8.55 10.81
N ILE A 158 6.74 7.54 11.67
CA ILE A 158 6.10 6.29 11.27
C ILE A 158 4.64 6.54 10.86
N GLY A 159 3.96 7.48 11.53
CA GLY A 159 2.61 7.93 11.13
C GLY A 159 2.58 8.53 9.73
N LEU A 160 3.53 9.41 9.39
CA LEU A 160 3.67 9.99 8.05
C LEU A 160 3.98 8.93 6.99
N LEU A 161 4.89 8.02 7.30
CA LEU A 161 5.23 6.88 6.45
C LEU A 161 4.01 6.00 6.19
N GLY A 162 3.24 5.69 7.25
CA GLY A 162 2.01 4.91 7.15
C GLY A 162 0.94 5.60 6.31
N ALA A 163 0.80 6.93 6.42
CA ALA A 163 -0.10 7.70 5.57
C ALA A 163 0.31 7.61 4.09
N GLY A 164 1.61 7.70 3.80
CA GLY A 164 2.16 7.48 2.46
C GLY A 164 1.86 6.07 1.94
N HIS A 165 1.96 5.04 2.80
CA HIS A 165 1.58 3.67 2.43
C HIS A 165 0.10 3.55 2.06
N GLN A 166 -0.81 4.08 2.86
CA GLN A 166 -2.24 3.98 2.58
C GLN A 166 -2.61 4.66 1.26
N ALA A 167 -2.04 5.85 1.02
CA ALA A 167 -2.20 6.56 -0.24
C ALA A 167 -1.60 5.78 -1.44
N TRP A 168 -0.43 5.18 -1.26
CA TRP A 168 0.19 4.27 -2.23
C TRP A 168 -0.72 3.08 -2.53
N SER A 169 -1.16 2.37 -1.50
CA SER A 169 -1.97 1.15 -1.62
C SER A 169 -3.28 1.40 -2.36
N ALA A 170 -4.00 2.47 -2.03
CA ALA A 170 -5.23 2.85 -2.73
C ALA A 170 -5.00 3.05 -4.24
N ASN A 171 -3.91 3.73 -4.61
CA ASN A 171 -3.56 3.94 -6.01
C ASN A 171 -3.11 2.65 -6.69
N LEU A 172 -2.38 1.79 -6.00
CA LEU A 172 -1.92 0.51 -6.51
C LEU A 172 -3.12 -0.40 -6.87
N TYR A 173 -4.13 -0.49 -6.00
CA TYR A 173 -5.36 -1.22 -6.30
C TYR A 173 -6.12 -0.61 -7.48
N SER A 174 -6.19 0.71 -7.57
CA SER A 174 -6.87 1.38 -8.67
C SER A 174 -6.22 1.11 -10.03
N THR A 175 -4.90 0.84 -10.08
CA THR A 175 -4.23 0.48 -11.35
C THR A 175 -4.74 -0.82 -11.94
N ILE A 176 -5.31 -1.73 -11.13
CA ILE A 176 -5.93 -2.96 -11.62
C ILE A 176 -7.19 -2.62 -12.42
N GLY A 177 -8.08 -1.80 -11.84
CA GLY A 177 -9.28 -1.35 -12.53
C GLY A 177 -9.01 -0.58 -13.83
N ASP A 178 -7.87 0.14 -13.88
CA ASP A 178 -7.47 0.86 -15.09
C ASP A 178 -6.97 -0.10 -16.21
N MET A 179 -6.45 -1.28 -15.87
CA MET A 179 -5.70 -2.12 -16.82
C MET A 179 -6.34 -3.49 -17.12
N PHE A 180 -7.22 -3.97 -16.25
CA PHE A 180 -7.82 -5.30 -16.40
C PHE A 180 -9.33 -5.21 -16.63
N PRO A 181 -9.92 -6.18 -17.36
CA PRO A 181 -11.37 -6.30 -17.48
C PRO A 181 -12.01 -6.48 -16.10
N LYS A 182 -13.24 -5.95 -15.92
CA LYS A 182 -13.99 -6.02 -14.65
C LYS A 182 -14.08 -7.45 -14.09
N SER A 183 -14.33 -8.43 -14.98
CA SER A 183 -14.43 -9.87 -14.65
C SER A 183 -13.15 -10.46 -14.03
N THR A 184 -11.97 -9.85 -14.25
CA THR A 184 -10.67 -10.35 -13.80
C THR A 184 -10.10 -9.60 -12.59
N VAL A 185 -10.66 -8.42 -12.26
CA VAL A 185 -10.15 -7.56 -11.16
C VAL A 185 -10.04 -8.30 -9.84
N ALA A 186 -11.06 -9.08 -9.46
CA ALA A 186 -11.06 -9.84 -8.21
C ALA A 186 -9.91 -10.87 -8.16
N THR A 187 -9.67 -11.57 -9.27
CA THR A 187 -8.59 -12.57 -9.38
C THR A 187 -7.21 -11.92 -9.24
N ILE A 188 -6.97 -10.80 -9.93
CA ILE A 188 -5.69 -10.06 -9.83
C ILE A 188 -5.51 -9.51 -8.43
N THR A 189 -6.57 -8.97 -7.81
CA THR A 189 -6.56 -8.51 -6.41
C THR A 189 -6.14 -9.63 -5.47
N GLY A 190 -6.70 -10.83 -5.63
CA GLY A 190 -6.33 -12.00 -4.83
C GLY A 190 -4.87 -12.42 -5.00
N ILE A 191 -4.36 -12.45 -6.25
CA ILE A 191 -2.95 -12.75 -6.56
C ILE A 191 -2.03 -11.75 -5.85
N GLY A 192 -2.34 -10.45 -5.93
CA GLY A 192 -1.54 -9.43 -5.27
C GLY A 192 -1.60 -9.50 -3.74
N ALA A 193 -2.78 -9.81 -3.18
CA ALA A 193 -2.94 -10.00 -1.74
C ALA A 193 -2.08 -11.17 -1.23
N MET A 194 -2.03 -12.28 -1.97
CA MET A 194 -1.13 -13.41 -1.67
C MET A 194 0.34 -12.96 -1.69
N ALA A 195 0.75 -12.23 -2.72
CA ALA A 195 2.12 -11.71 -2.82
C ALA A 195 2.47 -10.78 -1.65
N GLY A 196 1.57 -9.87 -1.28
CA GLY A 196 1.70 -8.99 -0.12
C GLY A 196 1.81 -9.76 1.20
N GLY A 197 1.01 -10.83 1.36
CA GLY A 197 1.08 -11.73 2.50
C GLY A 197 2.44 -12.44 2.62
N VAL A 198 2.99 -12.92 1.51
CA VAL A 198 4.33 -13.53 1.49
C VAL A 198 5.41 -12.50 1.84
N GLY A 199 5.35 -11.29 1.26
CA GLY A 199 6.27 -10.20 1.58
C GLY A 199 6.20 -9.82 3.07
N SER A 200 4.99 -9.72 3.61
CA SER A 200 4.75 -9.46 5.02
C SER A 200 5.33 -10.55 5.94
N PHE A 201 5.12 -11.81 5.60
CA PHE A 201 5.69 -12.93 6.35
C PHE A 201 7.21 -12.86 6.38
N LEU A 202 7.85 -12.63 5.23
CA LEU A 202 9.31 -12.60 5.12
C LEU A 202 9.92 -11.45 5.94
N ILE A 203 9.40 -10.23 5.82
CA ILE A 203 9.95 -9.09 6.56
C ILE A 203 9.72 -9.24 8.06
N ASN A 204 8.55 -9.68 8.51
CA ASN A 204 8.26 -9.83 9.94
C ASN A 204 9.07 -10.96 10.57
N LYS A 205 9.17 -12.12 9.88
CA LYS A 205 10.01 -13.25 10.34
C LYS A 205 11.48 -12.86 10.36
N GLY A 206 11.97 -12.22 9.29
CA GLY A 206 13.36 -11.76 9.19
C GLY A 206 13.69 -10.71 10.24
N SER A 207 12.79 -9.77 10.52
CA SER A 207 12.96 -8.77 11.57
C SER A 207 13.08 -9.41 12.95
N GLY A 208 12.19 -10.36 13.29
CA GLY A 208 12.26 -11.07 14.56
C GLY A 208 13.58 -11.83 14.74
N MET A 209 14.06 -12.51 13.70
CA MET A 209 15.35 -13.21 13.71
C MET A 209 16.51 -12.22 13.88
N LEU A 210 16.49 -11.10 13.16
CA LEU A 210 17.51 -10.06 13.27
C LEU A 210 17.54 -9.44 14.67
N PHE A 211 16.39 -9.12 15.24
CA PHE A 211 16.31 -8.51 16.57
C PHE A 211 16.82 -9.45 17.67
N THR A 212 16.44 -10.74 17.62
CA THR A 212 16.95 -11.75 18.54
C THR A 212 18.47 -11.90 18.40
N TYR A 213 18.99 -11.95 17.19
CA TYR A 213 20.43 -12.04 16.94
C TYR A 213 21.16 -10.79 17.46
N ALA A 214 20.69 -9.61 17.10
CA ALA A 214 21.30 -8.33 17.48
C ALA A 214 21.28 -8.13 19.01
N GLU A 215 20.19 -8.51 19.68
CA GLU A 215 20.08 -8.48 21.14
C GLU A 215 21.08 -9.43 21.80
N GLY A 216 21.24 -10.65 21.27
CA GLY A 216 22.21 -11.62 21.78
C GLY A 216 23.66 -11.20 21.59
N GLN A 217 23.98 -10.41 20.57
CA GLN A 217 25.33 -9.86 20.35
C GLN A 217 25.61 -8.60 21.17
N GLY A 218 24.57 -7.88 21.62
CA GLY A 218 24.71 -6.64 22.39
C GLY A 218 25.59 -5.61 21.66
N ALA A 219 26.53 -4.99 22.36
CA ALA A 219 27.42 -3.97 21.82
C ALA A 219 28.37 -4.46 20.70
N ALA A 220 28.48 -5.78 20.47
CA ALA A 220 29.28 -6.30 19.35
C ALA A 220 28.55 -6.17 17.99
N PHE A 221 27.22 -6.01 18.00
CA PHE A 221 26.44 -5.77 16.80
C PHE A 221 26.15 -4.28 16.66
N THR A 222 26.82 -3.61 15.74
CA THR A 222 26.69 -2.16 15.56
C THR A 222 26.28 -1.84 14.13
N PHE A 223 25.41 -0.82 13.95
CA PHE A 223 25.04 -0.29 12.63
C PHE A 223 24.62 1.17 12.73
N MET A 224 25.26 2.03 11.93
CA MET A 224 24.99 3.47 11.86
C MET A 224 24.98 4.20 13.21
N GLY A 225 25.84 3.78 14.14
CA GLY A 225 25.95 4.40 15.47
C GLY A 225 25.00 3.83 16.53
N PHE A 226 24.23 2.82 16.20
CA PHE A 226 23.35 2.09 17.13
C PHE A 226 23.93 0.70 17.43
N ASP A 227 23.74 0.23 18.65
CA ASP A 227 24.27 -1.05 19.13
C ASP A 227 23.14 -2.02 19.46
N GLY A 228 23.35 -3.32 19.26
CA GLY A 228 22.43 -4.38 19.64
C GLY A 228 21.08 -4.28 18.91
N LYS A 229 19.99 -4.44 19.64
CA LYS A 229 18.62 -4.43 19.08
C LYS A 229 18.25 -3.11 18.38
N PRO A 230 18.63 -1.91 18.89
CA PRO A 230 18.53 -0.65 18.14
C PRO A 230 19.17 -0.67 16.76
N ALA A 231 20.36 -1.27 16.62
CA ALA A 231 21.00 -1.45 15.31
C ALA A 231 20.15 -2.32 14.38
N GLY A 232 19.50 -3.36 14.92
CA GLY A 232 18.56 -4.20 14.19
C GLY A 232 17.36 -3.39 13.65
N TYR A 233 16.74 -2.53 14.47
CA TYR A 233 15.67 -1.63 14.03
C TYR A 233 16.14 -0.68 12.93
N MET A 234 17.32 -0.10 13.07
CA MET A 234 17.86 0.80 12.04
C MET A 234 18.06 0.11 10.69
N ILE A 235 18.55 -1.14 10.69
CA ILE A 235 18.67 -1.95 9.45
C ILE A 235 17.31 -2.12 8.78
N ILE A 236 16.28 -2.52 9.53
CA ILE A 236 14.94 -2.71 8.97
C ILE A 236 14.36 -1.37 8.47
N PHE A 237 14.56 -0.28 9.18
CA PHE A 237 14.14 1.04 8.73
C PHE A 237 14.82 1.43 7.41
N CYS A 238 16.09 1.12 7.22
CA CYS A 238 16.79 1.32 5.95
C CYS A 238 16.18 0.47 4.81
N ILE A 239 15.86 -0.81 5.08
CA ILE A 239 15.21 -1.68 4.11
C ILE A 239 13.82 -1.10 3.73
N CYS A 240 13.01 -0.75 4.73
CA CYS A 240 11.70 -0.17 4.54
C CYS A 240 11.75 1.14 3.74
N ALA A 241 12.76 1.98 4.01
CA ALA A 241 12.91 3.28 3.37
C ALA A 241 13.06 3.19 1.84
N VAL A 242 13.75 2.17 1.33
CA VAL A 242 14.03 2.02 -0.10
C VAL A 242 13.02 1.12 -0.83
N ALA A 243 12.28 0.29 -0.12
CA ALA A 243 11.40 -0.74 -0.69
C ALA A 243 10.37 -0.17 -1.68
N TYR A 244 9.77 0.99 -1.36
CA TYR A 244 8.76 1.63 -2.23
C TYR A 244 9.36 2.18 -3.52
N LEU A 245 10.52 2.82 -3.44
CA LEU A 245 11.20 3.34 -4.63
C LEU A 245 11.65 2.21 -5.54
N ILE A 246 12.19 1.13 -4.98
CA ILE A 246 12.54 -0.08 -5.73
C ILE A 246 11.28 -0.67 -6.37
N GLY A 247 10.20 -0.81 -5.61
CA GLY A 247 8.91 -1.29 -6.10
C GLY A 247 8.39 -0.43 -7.25
N TRP A 248 8.40 0.90 -7.10
CA TRP A 248 7.98 1.82 -8.14
C TRP A 248 8.83 1.70 -9.41
N CYS A 249 10.15 1.61 -9.27
CA CYS A 249 11.07 1.46 -10.42
C CYS A 249 10.77 0.17 -11.19
N ILE A 250 10.58 -0.97 -10.49
CA ILE A 250 10.27 -2.26 -11.13
C ILE A 250 8.89 -2.20 -11.78
N MET A 251 7.88 -1.67 -11.09
CA MET A 251 6.52 -1.49 -11.66
C MET A 251 6.58 -0.66 -12.95
N LYS A 252 7.33 0.45 -12.93
CA LYS A 252 7.49 1.33 -14.08
C LYS A 252 8.26 0.67 -15.22
N ALA A 253 9.23 -0.18 -14.92
CA ALA A 253 9.97 -0.96 -15.92
C ALA A 253 9.08 -2.03 -16.57
N LEU A 254 8.23 -2.70 -15.78
CA LEU A 254 7.30 -3.71 -16.29
C LEU A 254 6.18 -3.11 -17.13
N VAL A 255 5.63 -1.96 -16.71
CA VAL A 255 4.51 -1.26 -17.38
C VAL A 255 4.91 0.21 -17.59
N PRO A 256 5.76 0.52 -18.58
CA PRO A 256 6.26 1.88 -18.82
C PRO A 256 5.18 2.84 -19.32
N LYS A 257 4.15 2.31 -20.02
CA LYS A 257 3.03 3.08 -20.58
C LYS A 257 1.72 2.40 -20.23
N TYR A 258 0.64 3.19 -20.20
CA TYR A 258 -0.71 2.65 -20.09
C TYR A 258 -0.99 1.65 -21.21
N LYS A 259 -1.33 0.43 -20.83
CA LYS A 259 -1.66 -0.65 -21.76
C LYS A 259 -2.72 -1.54 -21.14
N PRO A 260 -4.01 -1.27 -21.38
CA PRO A 260 -5.09 -2.12 -20.90
C PRO A 260 -5.02 -3.50 -21.58
N ILE A 261 -5.49 -4.51 -20.88
CA ILE A 261 -5.58 -5.88 -21.38
C ILE A 261 -6.96 -6.04 -21.99
N VAL A 262 -6.98 -6.36 -23.27
CA VAL A 262 -8.18 -6.74 -24.01
C VAL A 262 -8.23 -8.27 -24.06
N VAL A 263 -9.39 -8.85 -23.81
CA VAL A 263 -9.62 -10.30 -23.90
C VAL A 263 -10.24 -10.55 -25.26
N ASP A 264 -9.47 -11.18 -26.15
CA ASP A 264 -9.94 -11.64 -27.46
C ASP A 264 -10.76 -12.95 -27.33
#